data_a3668dd194c5e4ef94d96ed1b764bfe6
#
_entry.id   a3668dd194c5e4ef94d96ed1b764bfe6
#
_cell.length_a   1.000
_cell.length_b   1.000
_cell.length_c   1.000
_cell.angle_alpha   90.00
_cell.angle_beta   90.00
_cell.angle_gamma   90.00
#
_symmetry.space_group_name_H-M   'P 1'
#
loop_
_entity.id
_entity.type
_entity.pdbx_description
1 polymer ?
#
loop_
_entity_poly.entity_id
_entity_poly.type
_entity_poly.pdbx_seq_one_letter_code
_entity_poly.pdbx_strand_id
1 'polypeptide(L)'
;LANDKSIAWGIAKQCADSGAELVFSYQGDALKKRVLPLANSVGSDFLIECDVSDFESLDELFLQIEKRWGKLDFVVHAIGFSDKSELRGRYVETSRDNFLNTMDISVYSFTAVTKRASELMQNGGSILTLTYYGAEQVMPHYNVMGVAKAALEASVMYLAEDLGKDGIRVNA
;
A
#
# COMPACT_ATOMS: atom_id res chain seq x y z
N LEU A 1 -8.25 1.38 -2.37
CA LEU A 1 -9.03 0.66 -3.41
C LEU A 1 -9.38 1.58 -4.57
N ALA A 2 -9.22 1.10 -5.81
CA ALA A 2 -9.60 1.88 -6.99
C ALA A 2 -11.07 1.66 -7.40
N ASN A 3 -11.52 0.40 -7.40
CA ASN A 3 -12.86 -0.03 -7.77
C ASN A 3 -13.07 -1.52 -7.42
N ASP A 4 -14.27 -2.04 -7.72
CA ASP A 4 -14.69 -3.43 -7.52
C ASP A 4 -13.96 -4.48 -8.39
N LYS A 5 -13.17 -4.06 -9.35
CA LYS A 5 -12.36 -4.93 -10.24
C LYS A 5 -10.88 -4.91 -9.89
N SER A 6 -10.47 -4.15 -8.87
CA SER A 6 -9.08 -4.07 -8.47
C SER A 6 -8.62 -5.32 -7.70
N ILE A 7 -7.36 -5.71 -7.86
CA ILE A 7 -6.75 -6.80 -7.07
C ILE A 7 -6.93 -6.55 -5.58
N ALA A 8 -6.70 -5.31 -5.14
CA ALA A 8 -6.88 -4.92 -3.74
C ALA A 8 -8.31 -5.19 -3.22
N TRP A 9 -9.33 -4.99 -4.06
CA TRP A 9 -10.71 -5.32 -3.68
C TRP A 9 -10.92 -6.83 -3.58
N GLY A 10 -10.39 -7.61 -4.53
CA GLY A 10 -10.46 -9.08 -4.47
C GLY A 10 -9.85 -9.63 -3.18
N ILE A 11 -8.69 -9.10 -2.76
CA ILE A 11 -8.04 -9.45 -1.50
C ILE A 11 -8.92 -9.06 -0.32
N ALA A 12 -9.39 -7.82 -0.26
CA ALA A 12 -10.21 -7.31 0.83
C ALA A 12 -11.50 -8.15 1.00
N LYS A 13 -12.19 -8.44 -0.11
CA LYS A 13 -13.40 -9.27 -0.10
C LYS A 13 -13.12 -10.67 0.44
N GLN A 14 -12.06 -11.32 -0.01
CA GLN A 14 -11.70 -12.65 0.46
C GLN A 14 -11.33 -12.67 1.95
N CYS A 15 -10.63 -11.64 2.44
CA CYS A 15 -10.33 -11.49 3.86
C CYS A 15 -11.61 -11.33 4.69
N ALA A 16 -12.53 -10.47 4.25
CA ALA A 16 -13.82 -10.28 4.92
C ALA A 16 -14.67 -11.56 4.92
N ASP A 17 -14.77 -12.27 3.79
CA ASP A 17 -15.48 -13.56 3.67
C ASP A 17 -14.86 -14.63 4.60
N SER A 18 -13.59 -14.46 4.97
CA SER A 18 -12.89 -15.32 5.93
C SER A 18 -13.00 -14.84 7.39
N GLY A 19 -13.80 -13.82 7.66
CA GLY A 19 -14.09 -13.32 9.00
C GLY A 19 -13.15 -12.22 9.51
N ALA A 20 -12.32 -11.62 8.65
CA ALA A 20 -11.49 -10.50 9.05
C ALA A 20 -12.29 -9.19 9.19
N GLU A 21 -12.05 -8.44 10.24
CA GLU A 21 -12.45 -7.04 10.32
C GLU A 21 -11.46 -6.17 9.53
N LEU A 22 -11.99 -5.25 8.72
CA LEU A 22 -11.17 -4.46 7.79
C LEU A 22 -11.31 -2.97 8.05
N VAL A 23 -10.18 -2.26 7.96
CA VAL A 23 -10.13 -0.80 7.79
C VAL A 23 -9.68 -0.47 6.37
N PHE A 24 -10.26 0.56 5.78
CA PHE A 24 -9.89 1.03 4.45
C PHE A 24 -9.35 2.45 4.53
N SER A 25 -8.14 2.66 4.02
CA SER A 25 -7.62 4.01 3.78
C SER A 25 -7.97 4.50 2.38
N TYR A 26 -8.15 5.80 2.24
CA TYR A 26 -8.42 6.47 0.97
C TYR A 26 -7.80 7.87 0.97
N GLN A 27 -7.49 8.42 -0.20
CA GLN A 27 -6.99 9.77 -0.37
C GLN A 27 -8.05 10.63 -1.07
N GLY A 28 -8.59 11.61 -0.37
CA GLY A 28 -9.53 12.60 -0.89
C GLY A 28 -10.92 12.07 -1.23
N ASP A 29 -11.84 12.99 -1.43
CA ASP A 29 -13.28 12.72 -1.63
C ASP A 29 -13.60 11.85 -2.85
N ALA A 30 -12.81 11.96 -3.91
CA ALA A 30 -13.05 11.19 -5.12
C ALA A 30 -12.86 9.67 -4.89
N LEU A 31 -11.88 9.28 -4.09
CA LEU A 31 -11.67 7.88 -3.70
C LEU A 31 -12.63 7.46 -2.59
N LYS A 32 -12.95 8.36 -1.64
CA LYS A 32 -13.95 8.09 -0.61
C LYS A 32 -15.27 7.59 -1.20
N LYS A 33 -15.80 8.29 -2.22
CA LYS A 33 -17.04 7.94 -2.90
C LYS A 33 -17.01 6.54 -3.54
N ARG A 34 -15.82 6.03 -3.89
CA ARG A 34 -15.65 4.68 -4.46
C ARG A 34 -15.43 3.61 -3.38
N VAL A 35 -14.69 3.96 -2.33
CA VAL A 35 -14.33 3.02 -1.26
C VAL A 35 -15.49 2.76 -0.31
N LEU A 36 -16.26 3.79 0.05
CA LEU A 36 -17.36 3.69 1.01
C LEU A 36 -18.38 2.59 0.67
N PRO A 37 -18.95 2.52 -0.54
CA PRO A 37 -19.92 1.44 -0.86
C PRO A 37 -19.27 0.05 -0.86
N LEU A 38 -17.98 -0.07 -1.21
CA LEU A 38 -17.26 -1.34 -1.15
C LEU A 38 -17.03 -1.77 0.29
N ALA A 39 -16.57 -0.88 1.15
CA ALA A 39 -16.38 -1.16 2.57
C ALA A 39 -17.71 -1.60 3.23
N ASN A 40 -18.79 -0.87 2.99
CA ASN A 40 -20.12 -1.22 3.50
C ASN A 40 -20.58 -2.62 3.03
N SER A 41 -20.26 -3.01 1.79
CA SER A 41 -20.67 -4.32 1.25
C SER A 41 -19.97 -5.51 1.93
N VAL A 42 -18.87 -5.29 2.65
CA VAL A 42 -18.18 -6.28 3.47
C VAL A 42 -18.32 -6.01 4.98
N GLY A 43 -19.29 -5.18 5.35
CA GLY A 43 -19.61 -4.91 6.76
C GLY A 43 -18.64 -3.99 7.47
N SER A 44 -17.72 -3.31 6.75
CA SER A 44 -16.79 -2.37 7.36
C SER A 44 -17.37 -0.96 7.35
N ASP A 45 -17.42 -0.33 8.52
CA ASP A 45 -17.72 1.08 8.74
C ASP A 45 -16.45 1.91 9.02
N PHE A 46 -15.27 1.27 8.99
CA PHE A 46 -14.01 1.87 9.36
C PHE A 46 -13.23 2.33 8.13
N LEU A 47 -13.39 3.61 7.80
CA LEU A 47 -12.72 4.29 6.71
C LEU A 47 -11.95 5.49 7.24
N ILE A 48 -10.68 5.63 6.85
CA ILE A 48 -9.80 6.71 7.29
C ILE A 48 -9.20 7.39 6.07
N GLU A 49 -9.28 8.71 6.03
CA GLU A 49 -8.54 9.48 5.04
C GLU A 49 -7.05 9.44 5.33
N CYS A 50 -6.24 9.16 4.31
CA CYS A 50 -4.80 9.08 4.47
C CYS A 50 -4.09 9.41 3.16
N ASP A 51 -3.20 10.37 3.21
CA ASP A 51 -2.18 10.63 2.19
C ASP A 51 -0.85 10.03 2.68
N VAL A 52 -0.35 9.04 1.96
CA VAL A 52 0.89 8.32 2.35
C VAL A 52 2.16 9.16 2.18
N SER A 53 2.10 10.27 1.46
CA SER A 53 3.19 11.25 1.35
C SER A 53 3.21 12.26 2.51
N ASP A 54 2.17 12.28 3.33
CA ASP A 54 2.06 13.09 4.54
C ASP A 54 2.19 12.21 5.79
N PHE A 55 3.27 12.40 6.54
CA PHE A 55 3.55 11.60 7.73
C PHE A 55 2.57 11.85 8.88
N GLU A 56 2.05 13.07 9.01
CA GLU A 56 1.02 13.38 10.01
C GLU A 56 -0.27 12.61 9.68
N SER A 57 -0.63 12.53 8.41
CA SER A 57 -1.76 11.73 7.91
C SER A 57 -1.57 10.23 8.18
N LEU A 58 -0.35 9.71 7.97
CA LEU A 58 -0.02 8.33 8.32
C LEU A 58 -0.08 8.07 9.82
N ASP A 59 0.45 8.97 10.64
CA ASP A 59 0.43 8.84 12.11
C ASP A 59 -1.01 8.82 12.63
N GLU A 60 -1.87 9.70 12.11
CA GLU A 60 -3.30 9.72 12.48
C GLU A 60 -4.03 8.44 12.06
N LEU A 61 -3.73 7.89 10.87
CA LEU A 61 -4.29 6.60 10.43
C LEU A 61 -4.01 5.51 11.47
N PHE A 62 -2.74 5.33 11.88
CA PHE A 62 -2.36 4.28 12.80
C PHE A 62 -2.84 4.55 14.23
N LEU A 63 -2.91 5.82 14.66
CA LEU A 63 -3.51 6.20 15.94
C LEU A 63 -5.00 5.81 16.03
N GLN A 64 -5.76 6.00 14.94
CA GLN A 64 -7.17 5.59 14.91
C GLN A 64 -7.33 4.07 14.92
N ILE A 65 -6.45 3.34 14.23
CA ILE A 65 -6.42 1.87 14.26
C ILE A 65 -6.11 1.37 15.68
N GLU A 66 -5.10 1.94 16.32
CA GLU A 66 -4.73 1.60 17.69
C GLU A 66 -5.88 1.85 18.68
N LYS A 67 -6.52 3.01 18.59
CA LYS A 67 -7.67 3.34 19.44
C LYS A 67 -8.85 2.38 19.28
N ARG A 68 -9.09 1.89 18.06
CA ARG A 68 -10.24 1.02 17.78
C ARG A 68 -9.96 -0.46 18.05
N TRP A 69 -8.77 -0.95 17.68
CA TRP A 69 -8.43 -2.37 17.73
C TRP A 69 -7.28 -2.71 18.69
N GLY A 70 -6.39 -1.76 18.96
CA GLY A 70 -5.21 -1.97 19.80
C GLY A 70 -4.13 -2.88 19.18
N LYS A 71 -4.44 -3.51 18.05
CA LYS A 71 -3.55 -4.44 17.34
C LYS A 71 -3.87 -4.52 15.85
N LEU A 72 -2.91 -5.05 15.08
CA LEU A 72 -3.07 -5.46 13.69
C LEU A 72 -2.57 -6.90 13.51
N ASP A 73 -3.26 -7.68 12.69
CA ASP A 73 -2.85 -9.02 12.29
C ASP A 73 -2.24 -9.03 10.88
N PHE A 74 -2.70 -8.13 10.00
CA PHE A 74 -2.14 -7.99 8.66
C PHE A 74 -2.35 -6.61 8.04
N VAL A 75 -1.52 -6.29 7.04
CA VAL A 75 -1.63 -5.10 6.19
C VAL A 75 -1.50 -5.48 4.72
N VAL A 76 -2.35 -4.90 3.89
CA VAL A 76 -2.23 -4.95 2.43
C VAL A 76 -1.95 -3.55 1.90
N HIS A 77 -0.72 -3.32 1.47
CA HIS A 77 -0.29 -2.09 0.83
C HIS A 77 -0.51 -2.20 -0.69
N ALA A 78 -1.58 -1.58 -1.18
CA ALA A 78 -1.96 -1.60 -2.58
C ALA A 78 -1.94 -0.16 -3.16
N ILE A 79 -0.80 0.51 -3.01
CA ILE A 79 -0.59 1.91 -3.36
C ILE A 79 0.50 2.00 -4.43
N GLY A 80 0.31 2.92 -5.36
CA GLY A 80 1.29 3.26 -6.37
C GLY A 80 0.81 4.42 -7.20
N PHE A 81 1.71 5.33 -7.50
CA PHE A 81 1.43 6.51 -8.32
C PHE A 81 2.66 6.91 -9.14
N SER A 82 2.41 7.37 -10.34
CA SER A 82 3.35 8.09 -11.20
C SER A 82 2.57 8.98 -12.17
N ASP A 83 3.18 10.04 -12.67
CA ASP A 83 2.56 10.86 -13.71
C ASP A 83 2.41 10.02 -14.99
N LYS A 84 1.16 9.84 -15.42
CA LYS A 84 0.81 9.05 -16.60
C LYS A 84 1.40 9.62 -17.90
N SER A 85 1.67 10.90 -17.95
CA SER A 85 2.28 11.54 -19.13
C SER A 85 3.72 11.07 -19.34
N GLU A 86 4.44 10.77 -18.26
CA GLU A 86 5.83 10.32 -18.30
C GLU A 86 5.99 8.78 -18.33
N LEU A 87 4.91 8.04 -18.19
CA LEU A 87 4.94 6.56 -18.37
C LEU A 87 5.04 6.16 -19.84
N ARG A 88 4.80 7.09 -20.76
CA ARG A 88 4.96 6.92 -22.21
C ARG A 88 6.22 7.63 -22.69
N GLY A 89 6.75 7.19 -23.82
CA GLY A 89 7.98 7.78 -24.36
C GLY A 89 9.24 7.09 -23.82
N ARG A 90 10.35 7.83 -23.77
CA ARG A 90 11.66 7.28 -23.38
C ARG A 90 11.89 7.44 -21.88
N TYR A 91 12.31 6.36 -21.24
CA TYR A 91 12.63 6.40 -19.81
C TYR A 91 13.70 7.44 -19.44
N VAL A 92 14.68 7.66 -20.32
CA VAL A 92 15.78 8.63 -20.09
C VAL A 92 15.27 10.07 -19.94
N GLU A 93 14.05 10.36 -20.34
CA GLU A 93 13.41 11.67 -20.26
C GLU A 93 12.55 11.85 -18.98
N THR A 94 12.52 10.84 -18.10
CA THR A 94 11.82 10.95 -16.83
C THR A 94 12.35 12.14 -16.02
N SER A 95 11.45 13.05 -15.63
CA SER A 95 11.81 14.19 -14.81
C SER A 95 12.23 13.77 -13.39
N ARG A 96 13.11 14.57 -12.78
CA ARG A 96 13.53 14.36 -11.40
C ARG A 96 12.34 14.40 -10.44
N ASP A 97 11.41 15.31 -10.66
CA ASP A 97 10.26 15.51 -9.79
C ASP A 97 9.31 14.30 -9.83
N ASN A 98 8.98 13.81 -11.03
CA ASN A 98 8.17 12.60 -11.15
C ASN A 98 8.90 11.36 -10.63
N PHE A 99 10.22 11.25 -10.84
CA PHE A 99 11.01 10.15 -10.27
C PHE A 99 10.92 10.13 -8.74
N LEU A 100 11.16 11.28 -8.08
CA LEU A 100 11.10 11.39 -6.62
C LEU A 100 9.68 11.10 -6.10
N ASN A 101 8.66 11.68 -6.71
CA ASN A 101 7.27 11.47 -6.32
C ASN A 101 6.83 10.00 -6.51
N THR A 102 7.25 9.37 -7.62
CA THR A 102 6.97 7.95 -7.86
C THR A 102 7.62 7.07 -6.80
N MET A 103 8.88 7.33 -6.45
CA MET A 103 9.61 6.58 -5.44
C MET A 103 9.02 6.80 -4.04
N ASP A 104 8.64 8.01 -3.70
CA ASP A 104 8.03 8.34 -2.42
C ASP A 104 6.70 7.59 -2.23
N ILE A 105 5.76 7.76 -3.16
CA ILE A 105 4.41 7.16 -3.04
C ILE A 105 4.41 5.66 -3.30
N SER A 106 5.21 5.15 -4.25
CA SER A 106 5.11 3.75 -4.67
C SER A 106 6.10 2.82 -3.97
N VAL A 107 7.11 3.36 -3.28
CA VAL A 107 8.15 2.58 -2.60
C VAL A 107 8.27 2.95 -1.14
N TYR A 108 8.63 4.21 -0.84
CA TYR A 108 8.90 4.61 0.53
C TYR A 108 7.66 4.53 1.42
N SER A 109 6.48 4.81 0.88
CA SER A 109 5.22 4.66 1.62
C SER A 109 5.04 3.25 2.19
N PHE A 110 5.52 2.21 1.49
CA PHE A 110 5.49 0.83 2.00
C PHE A 110 6.35 0.67 3.25
N THR A 111 7.57 1.21 3.25
CA THR A 111 8.44 1.22 4.43
C THR A 111 7.82 2.01 5.58
N ALA A 112 7.26 3.19 5.30
CA ALA A 112 6.63 4.05 6.29
C ALA A 112 5.39 3.42 6.93
N VAL A 113 4.56 2.75 6.14
CA VAL A 113 3.39 1.98 6.59
C VAL A 113 3.84 0.77 7.41
N THR A 114 4.83 0.02 6.92
CA THR A 114 5.36 -1.18 7.59
C THR A 114 5.92 -0.86 8.97
N LYS A 115 6.66 0.24 9.11
CA LYS A 115 7.19 0.69 10.40
C LYS A 115 6.06 0.86 11.44
N ARG A 116 5.01 1.60 11.09
CA ARG A 116 3.89 1.86 12.00
C ARG A 116 3.05 0.62 12.27
N ALA A 117 2.82 -0.18 11.25
CA ALA A 117 2.07 -1.43 11.38
C ALA A 117 2.76 -2.42 12.31
N SER A 118 4.08 -2.56 12.22
CA SER A 118 4.85 -3.47 13.06
C SER A 118 4.73 -3.18 14.55
N GLU A 119 4.56 -1.91 14.93
CA GLU A 119 4.35 -1.50 16.33
C GLU A 119 3.02 -2.03 16.90
N LEU A 120 2.03 -2.30 16.04
CA LEU A 120 0.73 -2.88 16.42
C LEU A 120 0.65 -4.40 16.21
N MET A 121 1.72 -5.04 15.72
CA MET A 121 1.79 -6.48 15.44
C MET A 121 2.56 -7.25 16.53
N GLN A 122 2.20 -7.06 17.79
CA GLN A 122 2.93 -7.60 18.95
C GLN A 122 2.96 -9.14 19.00
N ASN A 123 2.07 -9.82 18.29
CA ASN A 123 2.01 -11.28 18.21
C ASN A 123 2.46 -11.82 16.84
N GLY A 124 3.27 -11.05 16.13
CA GLY A 124 3.58 -11.29 14.72
C GLY A 124 2.45 -10.87 13.79
N GLY A 125 2.63 -11.08 12.49
CA GLY A 125 1.65 -10.65 11.51
C GLY A 125 2.07 -10.91 10.07
N SER A 126 1.32 -10.32 9.14
CA SER A 126 1.60 -10.42 7.71
C SER A 126 1.45 -9.08 7.02
N ILE A 127 2.48 -8.66 6.30
CA ILE A 127 2.46 -7.43 5.50
C ILE A 127 2.66 -7.82 4.05
N LEU A 128 1.75 -7.37 3.18
CA LEU A 128 1.76 -7.66 1.77
C LEU A 128 1.75 -6.37 0.96
N THR A 129 2.61 -6.27 -0.04
CA THR A 129 2.49 -5.24 -1.09
C THR A 129 2.18 -5.84 -2.45
N LEU A 130 1.82 -5.00 -3.42
CA LEU A 130 1.55 -5.45 -4.80
C LEU A 130 2.66 -4.97 -5.71
N THR A 131 3.33 -5.91 -6.35
CA THR A 131 4.34 -5.65 -7.37
C THR A 131 3.83 -5.97 -8.77
N TYR A 132 4.69 -5.87 -9.76
CA TYR A 132 4.39 -6.16 -11.15
C TYR A 132 5.65 -6.62 -11.89
N TYR A 133 5.47 -7.50 -12.85
CA TYR A 133 6.54 -8.08 -13.66
C TYR A 133 7.48 -7.06 -14.33
N GLY A 134 7.05 -5.81 -14.45
CA GLY A 134 7.90 -4.69 -14.85
C GLY A 134 9.09 -4.41 -13.92
N ALA A 135 9.14 -5.02 -12.75
CA ALA A 135 10.33 -4.99 -11.86
C ALA A 135 11.49 -5.82 -12.43
N GLU A 136 11.18 -6.91 -13.12
CA GLU A 136 12.16 -7.87 -13.67
C GLU A 136 12.46 -7.65 -15.15
N GLN A 137 11.49 -7.18 -15.92
CA GLN A 137 11.61 -6.97 -17.36
C GLN A 137 11.02 -5.64 -17.80
N VAL A 138 11.58 -5.09 -18.88
CA VAL A 138 11.06 -3.85 -19.48
C VAL A 138 9.66 -4.09 -20.05
N MET A 139 8.70 -3.37 -19.49
CA MET A 139 7.32 -3.37 -19.95
C MET A 139 6.99 -2.08 -20.69
N PRO A 140 6.36 -2.14 -21.88
CA PRO A 140 5.96 -0.94 -22.61
C PRO A 140 5.08 -0.01 -21.75
N HIS A 141 5.35 1.30 -21.80
CA HIS A 141 4.57 2.32 -21.08
C HIS A 141 4.56 2.16 -19.56
N TYR A 142 5.62 1.61 -18.99
CA TYR A 142 5.75 1.43 -17.55
C TYR A 142 6.91 2.25 -16.95
N ASN A 143 7.97 2.50 -17.72
CA ASN A 143 9.09 3.40 -17.42
C ASN A 143 9.52 3.42 -15.93
N VAL A 144 9.44 4.59 -15.28
CA VAL A 144 9.85 4.79 -13.88
C VAL A 144 9.10 3.88 -12.89
N MET A 145 7.87 3.46 -13.21
CA MET A 145 7.16 2.49 -12.38
C MET A 145 7.84 1.13 -12.33
N GLY A 146 8.49 0.69 -13.41
CA GLY A 146 9.31 -0.52 -13.39
C GLY A 146 10.47 -0.43 -12.40
N VAL A 147 11.17 0.70 -12.42
CA VAL A 147 12.25 0.99 -11.46
C VAL A 147 11.71 1.04 -10.04
N ALA A 148 10.56 1.69 -9.83
CA ALA A 148 9.92 1.73 -8.52
C ALA A 148 9.51 0.33 -8.03
N LYS A 149 8.97 -0.54 -8.91
CA LYS A 149 8.61 -1.90 -8.50
C LYS A 149 9.83 -2.76 -8.17
N ALA A 150 10.95 -2.61 -8.88
CA ALA A 150 12.21 -3.26 -8.51
C ALA A 150 12.73 -2.80 -7.13
N ALA A 151 12.66 -1.50 -6.87
CA ALA A 151 13.00 -0.95 -5.55
C ALA A 151 12.05 -1.41 -4.44
N LEU A 152 10.75 -1.54 -4.75
CA LEU A 152 9.75 -2.07 -3.82
C LEU A 152 10.04 -3.54 -3.46
N GLU A 153 10.38 -4.38 -4.43
CA GLU A 153 10.74 -5.79 -4.20
C GLU A 153 12.01 -5.91 -3.35
N ALA A 154 13.01 -5.07 -3.62
CA ALA A 154 14.20 -4.99 -2.75
C ALA A 154 13.82 -4.58 -1.31
N SER A 155 12.94 -3.60 -1.15
CA SER A 155 12.45 -3.16 0.17
C SER A 155 11.74 -4.29 0.92
N VAL A 156 10.97 -5.14 0.23
CA VAL A 156 10.33 -6.33 0.82
C VAL A 156 11.37 -7.24 1.46
N MET A 157 12.50 -7.50 0.80
CA MET A 157 13.56 -8.38 1.33
C MET A 157 14.19 -7.82 2.60
N TYR A 158 14.53 -6.52 2.62
CA TYR A 158 15.11 -5.89 3.82
C TYR A 158 14.12 -5.83 4.97
N LEU A 159 12.85 -5.48 4.72
CA LEU A 159 11.82 -5.45 5.74
C LEU A 159 11.48 -6.85 6.27
N ALA A 160 11.54 -7.87 5.43
CA ALA A 160 11.35 -9.25 5.86
C ALA A 160 12.48 -9.74 6.79
N GLU A 161 13.72 -9.36 6.51
CA GLU A 161 14.88 -9.65 7.38
C GLU A 161 14.75 -8.91 8.73
N ASP A 162 14.46 -7.62 8.69
CA ASP A 162 14.34 -6.80 9.90
C ASP A 162 13.25 -7.31 10.86
N LEU A 163 12.09 -7.68 10.32
CA LEU A 163 10.87 -7.98 11.09
C LEU A 163 10.62 -9.48 11.30
N GLY A 164 11.37 -10.34 10.61
CA GLY A 164 11.20 -11.80 10.73
C GLY A 164 11.41 -12.31 12.15
N LYS A 165 12.34 -11.74 12.91
CA LYS A 165 12.58 -12.03 14.33
C LYS A 165 11.39 -11.70 15.24
N ASP A 166 10.55 -10.78 14.84
CA ASP A 166 9.34 -10.36 15.55
C ASP A 166 8.10 -11.17 15.09
N GLY A 167 8.31 -12.20 14.26
CA GLY A 167 7.25 -13.05 13.74
C GLY A 167 6.39 -12.38 12.65
N ILE A 168 6.85 -11.27 12.08
CA ILE A 168 6.14 -10.54 11.02
C ILE A 168 6.70 -10.97 9.66
N ARG A 169 5.82 -11.47 8.79
CA ARG A 169 6.16 -11.85 7.42
C ARG A 169 5.86 -10.70 6.47
N VAL A 170 6.84 -10.33 5.65
CA VAL A 170 6.71 -9.28 4.62
C VAL A 170 6.88 -9.90 3.25
N ASN A 171 5.91 -9.69 2.35
CA ASN A 171 5.85 -10.30 1.03
C ASN A 171 5.31 -9.34 -0.04
N ALA A 172 5.52 -9.70 -1.32
CA ALA A 172 4.94 -9.05 -2.50
C ALA A 172 4.30 -10.07 -3.44
#